data_11b67084f090ff6f89ce79f500603484
#
_entry.id   11b67084f090ff6f89ce79f500603484
#
_cell.length_a   1.000
_cell.length_b   1.000
_cell.length_c   1.000
_cell.angle_alpha   90.00
_cell.angle_beta   90.00
_cell.angle_gamma   90.00
#
_symmetry.space_group_name_H-M   'P 1'
#
loop_
_entity.id
_entity.type
_entity.pdbx_description
1 polymer ?
#
loop_
_entity_poly.entity_id
_entity_poly.type
_entity_poly.pdbx_seq_one_letter_code
_entity_poly.pdbx_strand_id
1 'polypeptide(L)'
;LKKIEQKIIKNKKGDIIKYLSKKNPYFKAFGEVYFTEIYKNKVKGWNYHKKNHCIFCVPQGKVEFFFIDGRKKSKTYLKEEKITAGKKRPYLIKVPPKIWISFKSKEKISLIANLMERPHSKNEALKSNFVKNYYIK
;
A
#
# COMPACT_ATOMS: atom_id res chain seq x y z
N LEU A 1 6.41 -6.66 -5.60
CA LEU A 1 5.49 -6.57 -4.46
C LEU A 1 5.99 -7.45 -3.31
N LYS A 2 6.22 -6.83 -2.16
CA LYS A 2 6.73 -7.53 -0.98
C LYS A 2 5.86 -7.26 0.23
N LYS A 3 5.55 -8.32 0.96
CA LYS A 3 4.91 -8.26 2.27
C LYS A 3 5.99 -8.49 3.33
N ILE A 4 6.16 -7.53 4.23
CA ILE A 4 7.23 -7.53 5.23
C ILE A 4 6.60 -7.47 6.61
N GLU A 5 6.98 -8.35 7.51
CA GLU A 5 6.51 -8.29 8.89
C GLU A 5 6.97 -7.01 9.57
N GLN A 6 6.03 -6.32 10.18
CA GLN A 6 6.27 -5.07 10.90
C GLN A 6 6.63 -5.38 12.35
N LYS A 7 7.67 -4.73 12.84
CA LYS A 7 8.07 -4.88 14.24
C LYS A 7 7.18 -4.05 15.15
N ILE A 8 6.56 -4.70 16.12
CA ILE A 8 5.72 -4.06 17.14
C ILE A 8 6.41 -4.26 18.49
N ILE A 9 6.62 -3.15 19.20
CA ILE A 9 7.14 -3.18 20.58
C ILE A 9 5.97 -3.01 21.52
N LYS A 10 5.62 -4.07 22.23
CA LYS A 10 4.49 -4.09 23.16
C LYS A 10 4.76 -3.25 24.40
N ASN A 11 3.76 -2.49 24.83
CA ASN A 11 3.80 -1.68 26.04
C ASN A 11 2.41 -1.56 26.64
N LYS A 12 2.32 -1.62 27.97
CA LYS A 12 1.03 -1.51 28.67
C LYS A 12 0.32 -0.18 28.44
N LYS A 13 1.08 0.88 28.14
CA LYS A 13 0.55 2.23 27.87
C LYS A 13 0.24 2.47 26.39
N GLY A 14 0.53 1.51 25.55
CA GLY A 14 0.37 1.58 24.10
C GLY A 14 1.62 1.10 23.39
N ASP A 15 1.43 0.42 22.27
CA ASP A 15 2.52 -0.22 21.53
C ASP A 15 3.26 0.78 20.65
N ILE A 16 4.54 0.51 20.40
CA ILE A 16 5.31 1.22 19.38
C ILE A 16 5.23 0.40 18.10
N ILE A 17 4.72 1.01 17.05
CA ILE A 17 4.56 0.40 15.74
C ILE A 17 5.70 0.91 14.86
N LYS A 18 6.71 0.08 14.64
CA LYS A 18 7.85 0.47 13.81
C LYS A 18 7.42 0.54 12.35
N TYR A 19 7.73 1.63 11.69
CA TYR A 19 7.44 1.80 10.28
C TYR A 19 8.71 1.64 9.45
N LEU A 20 9.52 2.66 9.35
CA LEU A 20 10.70 2.67 8.48
C LEU A 20 11.92 3.29 9.16
N SER A 21 13.08 2.74 8.83
CA SER A 21 14.39 3.27 9.21
C SER A 21 15.27 3.28 7.96
N LYS A 22 16.21 4.21 7.90
CA LYS A 22 17.24 4.21 6.85
C LYS A 22 18.02 2.90 6.77
N LYS A 23 18.07 2.15 7.86
CA LYS A 23 18.77 0.87 7.94
C LYS A 23 18.00 -0.31 7.34
N ASN A 24 16.71 -0.11 7.04
CA ASN A 24 15.93 -1.18 6.43
C ASN A 24 16.35 -1.39 4.98
N PRO A 25 16.63 -2.63 4.56
CA PRO A 25 17.14 -2.89 3.21
C PRO A 25 16.14 -2.56 2.09
N TYR A 26 14.86 -2.49 2.40
CA TYR A 26 13.81 -2.14 1.46
C TYR A 26 13.54 -0.64 1.36
N PHE A 27 14.15 0.17 2.22
CA PHE A 27 14.07 1.63 2.16
C PHE A 27 15.15 2.15 1.21
N LYS A 28 14.77 3.00 0.27
CA LYS A 28 15.71 3.63 -0.67
C LYS A 28 15.88 5.11 -0.43
N ALA A 29 14.78 5.85 -0.40
CA ALA A 29 14.81 7.29 -0.30
C ALA A 29 13.52 7.83 0.29
N PHE A 30 13.57 9.03 0.82
CA PHE A 30 12.41 9.78 1.29
C PHE A 30 12.03 10.82 0.25
N GLY A 31 10.84 10.70 -0.29
CA GLY A 31 10.25 11.72 -1.14
C GLY A 31 9.07 12.41 -0.45
N GLU A 32 8.09 11.63 -0.04
CA GLU A 32 6.88 12.14 0.59
C GLU A 32 6.26 11.07 1.48
N VAL A 33 5.70 11.48 2.62
CA VAL A 33 4.86 10.64 3.47
C VAL A 33 3.51 11.32 3.61
N TYR A 34 2.45 10.55 3.43
CA TYR A 34 1.11 11.02 3.73
C TYR A 34 0.28 9.90 4.36
N PHE A 35 -0.79 10.31 5.03
CA PHE A 35 -1.76 9.40 5.63
C PHE A 35 -3.06 9.48 4.85
N THR A 36 -3.71 8.32 4.69
CA THR A 36 -5.01 8.22 4.06
C THR A 36 -5.98 7.59 5.04
N GLU A 37 -7.05 8.29 5.37
CA GLU A 37 -8.17 7.70 6.07
C GLU A 37 -9.09 7.01 5.07
N ILE A 38 -9.68 5.90 5.49
CA ILE A 38 -10.70 5.22 4.70
C ILE A 38 -11.79 4.65 5.61
N TYR A 39 -13.05 4.92 5.27
CA TYR A 39 -14.20 4.46 6.03
C TYR A 39 -14.63 3.06 5.61
N LYS A 40 -15.31 2.37 6.53
CA LYS A 40 -15.73 0.98 6.37
C LYS A 40 -16.44 0.73 5.04
N ASN A 41 -16.03 -0.30 4.36
CA ASN A 41 -16.55 -0.77 3.08
C ASN A 41 -16.40 0.21 1.91
N LYS A 42 -15.79 1.37 2.13
CA LYS A 42 -15.42 2.26 1.03
C LYS A 42 -14.17 1.75 0.34
N VAL A 43 -14.12 1.94 -0.97
CA VAL A 43 -12.99 1.52 -1.82
C VAL A 43 -12.35 2.77 -2.40
N LYS A 44 -11.03 2.86 -2.26
CA LYS A 44 -10.23 3.89 -2.92
C LYS A 44 -9.30 3.23 -3.95
N GLY A 45 -9.08 3.89 -5.05
CA GLY A 45 -8.26 3.41 -6.16
C GLY A 45 -9.10 3.36 -7.42
N TRP A 46 -8.61 2.86 -8.44
CA TRP A 46 -7.28 2.30 -8.64
C TRP A 46 -6.26 3.39 -8.92
N ASN A 47 -5.10 3.28 -8.31
CA ASN A 47 -3.96 4.17 -8.54
C ASN A 47 -2.78 3.36 -9.10
N TYR A 48 -2.01 4.00 -9.96
CA TYR A 48 -0.87 3.38 -10.63
C TYR A 48 0.26 4.40 -10.67
N HIS A 49 1.40 4.05 -10.13
CA HIS A 49 2.59 4.89 -10.16
C HIS A 49 3.54 4.44 -11.27
N LYS A 50 3.97 5.38 -12.09
CA LYS A 50 4.88 5.08 -13.20
C LYS A 50 6.31 4.81 -12.74
N LYS A 51 6.76 5.54 -11.71
CA LYS A 51 8.15 5.52 -11.24
C LYS A 51 8.30 5.30 -9.75
N ASN A 52 7.29 5.68 -8.95
CA ASN A 52 7.38 5.61 -7.49
C ASN A 52 7.21 4.19 -6.96
N HIS A 53 8.04 3.85 -5.99
CA HIS A 53 7.77 2.77 -5.05
C HIS A 53 6.92 3.32 -3.92
N CYS A 54 5.99 2.53 -3.43
CA CYS A 54 5.20 2.85 -2.26
C CYS A 54 5.51 1.84 -1.16
N ILE A 55 5.60 2.32 0.07
CA ILE A 55 5.70 1.45 1.23
C ILE A 55 4.55 1.80 2.17
N PHE A 56 3.57 0.90 2.23
CA PHE A 56 2.37 1.09 3.04
C PHE A 56 2.52 0.51 4.43
N CYS A 57 1.90 1.17 5.40
CA CYS A 57 1.72 0.72 6.75
C CYS A 57 0.27 1.00 7.16
N VAL A 58 -0.34 0.12 7.95
CA VAL A 58 -1.69 0.31 8.47
C VAL A 58 -1.61 0.42 9.99
N PRO A 59 -1.34 1.62 10.54
CA PRO A 59 -1.19 1.78 11.98
C PRO A 59 -2.50 1.69 12.76
N GLN A 60 -3.64 1.89 12.10
CA GLN A 60 -4.96 1.82 12.72
C GLN A 60 -5.94 1.15 11.78
N GLY A 61 -6.75 0.24 12.34
CA GLY A 61 -7.78 -0.45 11.60
C GLY A 61 -7.28 -1.69 10.88
N LYS A 62 -7.98 -2.06 9.82
CA LYS A 62 -7.70 -3.24 9.02
C LYS A 62 -8.07 -2.97 7.57
N VAL A 63 -7.14 -3.16 6.67
CA VAL A 63 -7.28 -2.83 5.25
C VAL A 63 -7.01 -4.04 4.38
N GLU A 64 -7.88 -4.26 3.42
CA GLU A 64 -7.63 -5.17 2.31
C GLU A 64 -7.06 -4.37 1.15
N PHE A 65 -5.85 -4.69 0.77
CA PHE A 65 -5.22 -4.15 -0.43
C PHE A 65 -5.39 -5.10 -1.59
N PHE A 66 -5.68 -4.54 -2.76
CA PHE A 66 -5.78 -5.28 -4.02
C PHE A 66 -4.73 -4.72 -4.97
N PHE A 67 -3.94 -5.60 -5.54
CA PHE A 67 -2.86 -5.24 -6.46
C PHE A 67 -3.03 -5.98 -7.77
N ILE A 68 -2.81 -5.29 -8.87
CA ILE A 68 -2.78 -5.92 -10.19
C ILE A 68 -1.51 -5.49 -10.90
N ASP A 69 -0.74 -6.47 -11.32
CA ASP A 69 0.54 -6.23 -11.96
C ASP A 69 0.34 -5.66 -13.37
N GLY A 70 0.69 -4.39 -13.56
CA GLY A 70 0.63 -3.71 -14.84
C GLY A 70 1.93 -3.76 -15.65
N ARG A 71 2.92 -4.51 -15.18
CA ARG A 71 4.22 -4.63 -15.87
C ARG A 71 4.12 -5.67 -16.98
N LYS A 72 4.06 -5.21 -18.22
CA LYS A 72 3.83 -6.07 -19.42
C LYS A 72 4.82 -7.22 -19.57
N LYS A 73 6.06 -7.05 -19.11
CA LYS A 73 7.10 -8.08 -19.22
C LYS A 73 7.23 -8.96 -17.97
N SER A 74 6.40 -8.74 -16.99
CA SER A 74 6.42 -9.53 -15.73
C SER A 74 5.73 -10.88 -15.93
N LYS A 75 6.25 -11.91 -15.26
CA LYS A 75 5.60 -13.23 -15.18
C LYS A 75 4.24 -13.18 -14.51
N THR A 76 3.98 -12.13 -13.70
CA THR A 76 2.72 -11.95 -13.00
C THR A 76 1.82 -10.89 -13.65
N TYR A 77 2.08 -10.52 -14.90
CA TYR A 77 1.29 -9.53 -15.62
C TYR A 77 -0.20 -9.84 -15.56
N LEU A 78 -0.98 -8.84 -15.16
CA LEU A 78 -2.43 -8.89 -14.94
C LEU A 78 -2.90 -9.87 -13.85
N LYS A 79 -1.99 -10.47 -13.10
CA LYS A 79 -2.39 -11.26 -11.94
C LYS A 79 -2.78 -10.34 -10.78
N GLU A 80 -3.83 -10.73 -10.10
CA GLU A 80 -4.33 -10.05 -8.91
C GLU A 80 -3.74 -10.69 -7.65
N GLU A 81 -3.35 -9.84 -6.72
CA GLU A 81 -2.90 -10.26 -5.39
C GLU A 81 -3.66 -9.45 -4.34
N LYS A 82 -4.09 -10.11 -3.28
CA LYS A 82 -4.76 -9.48 -2.15
C LYS A 82 -3.91 -9.64 -0.90
N ILE A 83 -3.67 -8.54 -0.19
CA ILE A 83 -2.97 -8.55 1.10
C ILE A 83 -3.82 -7.80 2.11
N THR A 84 -4.05 -8.42 3.27
CA THR A 84 -4.71 -7.77 4.39
C THR A 84 -3.67 -7.36 5.40
N ALA A 85 -3.69 -6.09 5.81
CA ALA A 85 -2.79 -5.55 6.81
C ALA A 85 -3.57 -4.73 7.85
N GLY A 86 -3.05 -4.69 9.06
CA GLY A 86 -3.65 -3.96 10.17
C GLY A 86 -2.91 -4.27 11.46
N LYS A 87 -3.47 -3.84 12.60
CA LYS A 87 -2.83 -4.02 13.89
C LYS A 87 -2.60 -5.50 14.26
N LYS A 88 -3.54 -6.38 13.90
CA LYS A 88 -3.42 -7.82 14.15
C LYS A 88 -2.60 -8.55 13.08
N ARG A 89 -2.37 -7.92 11.95
CA ARG A 89 -1.56 -8.42 10.83
C ARG A 89 -0.62 -7.30 10.41
N PRO A 90 0.43 -7.05 11.22
CA PRO A 90 1.28 -5.88 11.04
C PRO A 90 2.28 -6.09 9.92
N TYR A 91 1.84 -5.86 8.70
CA TYR A 91 2.70 -5.93 7.52
C TYR A 91 2.99 -4.55 6.96
N LEU A 92 4.22 -4.35 6.54
CA LEU A 92 4.58 -3.32 5.57
C LEU A 92 4.41 -3.93 4.20
N ILE A 93 3.89 -3.14 3.26
CA ILE A 93 3.71 -3.60 1.89
C ILE A 93 4.52 -2.71 0.98
N LYS A 94 5.60 -3.24 0.41
CA LYS A 94 6.40 -2.52 -0.59
C LYS A 94 5.87 -2.83 -1.98
N VAL A 95 5.46 -1.78 -2.68
CA VAL A 95 4.86 -1.88 -4.00
C VAL A 95 5.78 -1.20 -5.01
N PRO A 96 6.31 -1.93 -5.99
CA PRO A 96 7.10 -1.32 -7.06
C PRO A 96 6.23 -0.50 -8.01
N PRO A 97 6.84 0.33 -8.88
CA PRO A 97 6.09 1.03 -9.91
C PRO A 97 5.32 0.07 -10.82
N LYS A 98 4.33 0.60 -11.51
CA LYS A 98 3.52 -0.09 -12.52
C LYS A 98 2.65 -1.22 -11.95
N ILE A 99 2.26 -1.08 -10.69
CA ILE A 99 1.25 -1.93 -10.06
C ILE A 99 0.02 -1.08 -9.83
N TRP A 100 -1.15 -1.58 -10.21
CA TRP A 100 -2.44 -0.98 -9.87
C TRP A 100 -2.78 -1.30 -8.43
N ILE A 101 -3.17 -0.30 -7.68
CA ILE A 101 -3.43 -0.39 -6.24
C ILE A 101 -4.83 0.08 -5.93
N SER A 102 -5.57 -0.74 -5.21
CA SER A 102 -6.86 -0.39 -4.63
C SER A 102 -6.91 -0.91 -3.20
N PHE A 103 -7.71 -0.29 -2.36
CA PHE A 103 -7.84 -0.76 -0.99
C PHE A 103 -9.22 -0.45 -0.40
N LYS A 104 -9.58 -1.23 0.60
CA LYS A 104 -10.89 -1.19 1.27
C LYS A 104 -10.69 -1.35 2.77
N SER A 105 -11.38 -0.53 3.56
CA SER A 105 -11.36 -0.70 5.01
C SER A 105 -12.32 -1.78 5.46
N LYS A 106 -11.88 -2.59 6.41
CA LYS A 106 -12.70 -3.61 7.08
C LYS A 106 -13.19 -3.13 8.45
N GLU A 107 -12.68 -2.02 8.93
CA GLU A 107 -13.07 -1.41 10.20
C GLU A 107 -13.81 -0.10 9.96
N LYS A 108 -14.46 0.45 11.01
CA LYS A 108 -15.21 1.71 10.92
C LYS A 108 -14.39 2.81 10.26
N ILE A 109 -13.14 2.93 10.66
CA ILE A 109 -12.14 3.80 10.05
C ILE A 109 -10.78 3.13 10.09
N SER A 110 -10.04 3.20 9.00
CA SER A 110 -8.66 2.73 8.96
C SER A 110 -7.75 3.87 8.52
N LEU A 111 -6.51 3.82 8.99
CA LEU A 111 -5.47 4.77 8.63
C LEU A 111 -4.36 4.03 7.90
N ILE A 112 -4.00 4.53 6.73
CA ILE A 112 -2.93 4.01 5.91
C ILE A 112 -1.84 5.06 5.82
N ALA A 113 -0.60 4.70 6.14
CA ALA A 113 0.56 5.54 5.89
C ALA A 113 1.23 5.06 4.59
N ASN A 114 1.64 5.99 3.76
CA ASN A 114 2.39 5.69 2.55
C ASN A 114 3.66 6.53 2.49
N LEU A 115 4.80 5.87 2.35
CA LEU A 115 6.06 6.52 2.03
C LEU A 115 6.38 6.28 0.57
N MET A 116 6.59 7.37 -0.17
CA MET A 116 7.06 7.33 -1.54
C MET A 116 8.50 7.84 -1.62
N GLU A 117 9.31 7.22 -2.46
CA GLU A 117 10.73 7.64 -2.62
C GLU A 117 10.90 8.97 -3.34
N ARG A 118 9.88 9.41 -4.07
CA ARG A 118 9.86 10.69 -4.80
C ARG A 118 8.63 11.48 -4.42
N PRO A 119 8.71 12.83 -4.33
CA PRO A 119 7.53 13.65 -4.11
C PRO A 119 6.50 13.45 -5.21
N HIS A 120 5.24 13.75 -4.89
CA HIS A 120 4.16 13.73 -5.87
C HIS A 120 4.48 14.61 -7.07
N SER A 121 4.24 14.07 -8.27
CA SER A 121 4.39 14.78 -9.53
C SER A 121 3.15 14.56 -10.38
N LYS A 122 2.71 15.61 -11.08
CA LYS A 122 1.44 15.66 -11.81
C LYS A 122 1.25 14.49 -12.81
N ASN A 123 2.32 14.07 -13.48
CA ASN A 123 2.25 13.05 -14.53
C ASN A 123 2.80 11.68 -14.10
N GLU A 124 3.14 11.53 -12.83
CA GLU A 124 3.74 10.30 -12.30
C GLU A 124 2.68 9.24 -12.02
N ALA A 125 1.49 9.64 -11.59
CA ALA A 125 0.43 8.73 -11.19
C ALA A 125 -0.74 8.75 -12.17
N LEU A 126 -1.32 7.58 -12.40
CA LEU A 126 -2.56 7.40 -13.13
C LEU A 126 -3.66 6.98 -12.16
N LYS A 127 -4.87 7.43 -12.43
CA LYS A 127 -6.07 7.00 -11.70
C LYS A 127 -7.04 6.39 -12.68
N SER A 128 -7.75 5.36 -12.23
CA SER A 128 -8.79 4.75 -13.04
C SER A 128 -9.94 4.29 -12.17
N ASN A 129 -11.14 4.41 -12.70
CA ASN A 129 -12.36 3.84 -12.10
C ASN A 129 -12.51 2.37 -12.52
N PHE A 130 -11.43 1.68 -12.76
CA PHE A 130 -11.49 0.29 -13.21
C PHE A 130 -12.38 -0.50 -12.31
N VAL A 131 -13.37 -1.00 -12.93
CA VAL A 131 -14.17 -2.07 -12.40
C VAL A 131 -13.53 -3.39 -12.81
N LYS A 132 -13.86 -4.43 -12.09
CA LYS A 132 -13.37 -5.79 -12.33
C LYS A 132 -13.40 -6.20 -13.81
N ASN A 133 -14.33 -5.67 -14.57
CA ASN A 133 -14.49 -5.96 -16.00
C ASN A 133 -13.28 -5.61 -16.86
N TYR A 134 -12.43 -4.72 -16.40
CA TYR A 134 -11.20 -4.38 -17.11
C TYR A 134 -10.21 -5.56 -17.12
N TYR A 135 -10.25 -6.38 -16.08
CA TYR A 135 -9.31 -7.48 -15.89
C TYR A 135 -9.83 -8.82 -16.36
N ILE A 136 -11.12 -8.88 -16.61
CA ILE A 136 -11.79 -10.09 -17.11
C ILE A 136 -11.67 -10.21 -18.63
N LYS A 137 -11.10 -9.21 -19.26
CA LYS A 137 -10.89 -9.23 -20.72
C LYS A 137 -9.74 -10.16 -21.08
#